data_09a017b3c1a127c1c1abe157f0704508
#
_entry.id   09a017b3c1a127c1c1abe157f0704508
#
_cell.length_a   1.000
_cell.length_b   1.000
_cell.length_c   1.000
_cell.angle_alpha   90.00
_cell.angle_beta   90.00
_cell.angle_gamma   90.00
#
_symmetry.space_group_name_H-M   'P 1'
#
loop_
_entity.id
_entity.type
_entity.pdbx_description
1 polymer ?
#
loop_
_entity_poly.entity_id
_entity_poly.type
_entity_poly.pdbx_seq_one_letter_code
_entity_poly.pdbx_strand_id
1 'polypeptide(L)'
;NWLCVQGLLVAEMDSNGSNGWLRLSRRAQQLLDETAFKKYAGSLEFPKALLHPSIREDVWLDIVRGDPGTAVFKAFRAVEVAVRTACKFPDNEIGVVMMRKAFDPKNGPLSDMSQPEGERESRAHLFAGAIGSFKNPISHREVTIEDIRVAQEQVMLASHLLRIVDGLAKG
;
A
#
# COMPACT_ATOMS: atom_id res chain seq x y z
N ASN A 1 -9.62 23.92 -16.12
CA ASN A 1 -8.35 24.14 -15.39
C ASN A 1 -8.09 22.96 -14.44
N TRP A 2 -6.98 22.22 -14.67
CA TRP A 2 -6.61 21.04 -13.88
C TRP A 2 -6.48 21.36 -12.38
N LEU A 3 -5.89 22.49 -12.02
CA LEU A 3 -5.72 22.91 -10.62
C LEU A 3 -7.07 23.08 -9.89
N CYS A 4 -8.10 23.56 -10.58
CA CYS A 4 -9.45 23.65 -10.01
C CYS A 4 -10.07 22.27 -9.81
N VAL A 5 -9.92 21.37 -10.80
CA VAL A 5 -10.42 19.98 -10.71
C VAL A 5 -9.76 19.24 -9.53
N GLN A 6 -8.46 19.49 -9.29
CA GLN A 6 -7.74 18.90 -8.16
C GLN A 6 -8.01 19.61 -6.81
N GLY A 7 -8.83 20.65 -6.81
CA GLY A 7 -9.12 21.42 -5.60
C GLY A 7 -7.91 22.18 -5.04
N LEU A 8 -6.92 22.49 -5.89
CA LEU A 8 -5.77 23.31 -5.53
C LEU A 8 -6.09 24.81 -5.68
N LEU A 9 -6.94 25.15 -6.65
CA LEU A 9 -7.53 26.47 -6.78
C LEU A 9 -9.03 26.37 -6.46
N VAL A 10 -9.51 27.31 -5.65
CA VAL A 10 -10.92 27.44 -5.27
C VAL A 10 -11.39 28.86 -5.53
N ALA A 11 -12.67 29.04 -5.77
CA ALA A 11 -13.21 30.40 -5.93
C ALA A 11 -12.91 31.26 -4.72
N GLU A 12 -12.58 32.51 -4.95
CA GLU A 12 -12.46 33.51 -3.88
C GLU A 12 -13.82 33.67 -3.18
N MET A 13 -13.78 34.10 -1.93
CA MET A 13 -15.02 34.40 -1.20
C MET A 13 -15.56 35.75 -1.66
N ASP A 14 -16.85 35.96 -1.49
CA ASP A 14 -17.58 37.20 -1.83
C ASP A 14 -17.73 37.47 -3.34
N SER A 15 -17.91 38.75 -3.67
CA SER A 15 -18.11 39.23 -5.07
C SER A 15 -16.96 38.88 -6.01
N ASN A 16 -15.75 38.73 -5.50
CA ASN A 16 -14.59 38.37 -6.31
C ASN A 16 -14.73 36.95 -6.85
N GLY A 17 -15.20 35.98 -6.04
CA GLY A 17 -15.44 34.62 -6.49
C GLY A 17 -16.51 34.54 -7.58
N SER A 18 -17.57 35.36 -7.46
CA SER A 18 -18.61 35.49 -8.49
C SER A 18 -18.07 36.06 -9.79
N ASN A 19 -17.01 36.86 -9.74
CA ASN A 19 -16.29 37.42 -10.91
C ASN A 19 -15.19 36.50 -11.45
N GLY A 20 -15.10 35.25 -10.98
CA GLY A 20 -14.16 34.26 -11.47
C GLY A 20 -12.75 34.31 -10.86
N TRP A 21 -12.54 35.12 -9.82
CA TRP A 21 -11.26 35.11 -9.09
C TRP A 21 -11.07 33.82 -8.31
N LEU A 22 -9.83 33.29 -8.37
CA LEU A 22 -9.45 32.05 -7.71
C LEU A 22 -8.35 32.32 -6.70
N ARG A 23 -8.38 31.56 -5.59
CA ARG A 23 -7.32 31.56 -4.59
C ARG A 23 -6.76 30.16 -4.38
N LEU A 24 -5.57 30.06 -3.80
CA LEU A 24 -4.99 28.79 -3.38
C LEU A 24 -5.81 28.20 -2.24
N SER A 25 -6.17 26.94 -2.37
CA SER A 25 -6.79 26.18 -1.28
C SER A 25 -5.78 25.97 -0.13
N ARG A 26 -6.27 25.61 1.06
CA ARG A 26 -5.39 25.25 2.20
C ARG A 26 -4.41 24.13 1.85
N ARG A 27 -4.84 23.17 1.02
CA ARG A 27 -3.97 22.10 0.52
C ARG A 27 -2.86 22.66 -0.36
N ALA A 28 -3.19 23.53 -1.31
CA ALA A 28 -2.20 24.13 -2.20
C ALA A 28 -1.17 24.99 -1.45
N GLN A 29 -1.58 25.66 -0.38
CA GLN A 29 -0.68 26.42 0.48
C GLN A 29 0.37 25.58 1.23
N GLN A 30 0.20 24.26 1.28
CA GLN A 30 1.17 23.31 1.85
C GLN A 30 2.17 22.78 0.81
N LEU A 31 1.92 23.05 -0.48
CA LEU A 31 2.80 22.65 -1.60
C LEU A 31 3.75 23.83 -1.89
N LEU A 32 4.72 24.06 -1.01
CA LEU A 32 5.54 25.27 -0.96
C LEU A 32 6.60 25.37 -2.05
N ASP A 33 6.95 24.24 -2.68
CA ASP A 33 7.98 24.16 -3.69
C ASP A 33 7.65 23.14 -4.78
N GLU A 34 8.47 23.13 -5.85
CA GLU A 34 8.31 22.24 -6.99
C GLU A 34 8.40 20.75 -6.59
N THR A 35 9.23 20.41 -5.61
CA THR A 35 9.41 19.04 -5.14
C THR A 35 8.15 18.53 -4.43
N ALA A 36 7.58 19.34 -3.53
CA ALA A 36 6.33 19.03 -2.85
C ALA A 36 5.17 18.89 -3.86
N PHE A 37 5.13 19.78 -4.88
CA PHE A 37 4.12 19.71 -5.93
C PHE A 37 4.28 18.45 -6.80
N LYS A 38 5.50 18.09 -7.21
CA LYS A 38 5.77 16.86 -7.98
C LYS A 38 5.37 15.60 -7.20
N LYS A 39 5.69 15.53 -5.91
CA LYS A 39 5.25 14.43 -5.04
C LYS A 39 3.73 14.33 -4.98
N TYR A 40 3.06 15.46 -4.80
CA TYR A 40 1.60 15.52 -4.80
C TYR A 40 1.01 15.08 -6.14
N ALA A 41 1.50 15.61 -7.26
CA ALA A 41 1.03 15.24 -8.60
C ALA A 41 1.21 13.74 -8.89
N GLY A 42 2.38 13.17 -8.55
CA GLY A 42 2.64 11.74 -8.69
C GLY A 42 1.72 10.87 -7.81
N SER A 43 1.32 11.37 -6.63
CA SER A 43 0.38 10.64 -5.77
C SER A 43 -1.05 10.58 -6.34
N LEU A 44 -1.46 11.58 -7.13
CA LEU A 44 -2.78 11.60 -7.78
C LEU A 44 -2.93 10.56 -8.89
N GLU A 45 -1.84 10.12 -9.48
CA GLU A 45 -1.82 9.02 -10.46
C GLU A 45 -1.96 7.65 -9.77
N PHE A 46 -1.79 7.58 -8.45
CA PHE A 46 -1.89 6.35 -7.68
C PHE A 46 -3.36 5.97 -7.43
N PRO A 47 -3.83 4.84 -7.99
CA PRO A 47 -5.25 4.50 -8.00
C PRO A 47 -5.75 4.00 -6.63
N LYS A 48 -6.09 4.91 -5.73
CA LYS A 48 -6.63 4.59 -4.39
C LYS A 48 -7.72 3.52 -4.44
N ALA A 49 -8.60 3.56 -5.43
CA ALA A 49 -9.71 2.63 -5.57
C ALA A 49 -9.28 1.17 -5.81
N LEU A 50 -8.07 0.96 -6.35
CA LEU A 50 -7.52 -0.39 -6.58
C LEU A 50 -6.89 -0.99 -5.32
N LEU A 51 -6.65 -0.21 -4.29
CA LEU A 51 -6.10 -0.72 -3.04
C LEU A 51 -7.09 -1.61 -2.31
N HIS A 52 -6.56 -2.64 -1.66
CA HIS A 52 -7.33 -3.48 -0.76
C HIS A 52 -8.00 -2.66 0.35
N PRO A 53 -9.27 -2.92 0.71
CA PRO A 53 -10.00 -2.11 1.69
C PRO A 53 -9.25 -1.89 3.02
N SER A 54 -8.55 -2.90 3.52
CA SER A 54 -7.84 -2.85 4.80
C SER A 54 -6.65 -1.88 4.85
N ILE A 55 -6.10 -1.47 3.69
CA ILE A 55 -4.95 -0.57 3.60
C ILE A 55 -5.26 0.72 2.85
N ARG A 56 -6.43 0.81 2.23
CA ARG A 56 -6.79 1.87 1.29
C ARG A 56 -6.64 3.26 1.87
N GLU A 57 -7.16 3.50 3.06
CA GLU A 57 -7.21 4.85 3.63
C GLU A 57 -5.84 5.27 4.16
N ASP A 58 -5.26 4.48 5.05
CA ASP A 58 -4.05 4.84 5.77
C ASP A 58 -2.81 4.85 4.86
N VAL A 59 -2.65 3.78 4.07
CA VAL A 59 -1.47 3.64 3.19
C VAL A 59 -1.49 4.64 2.04
N TRP A 60 -2.68 4.88 1.44
CA TRP A 60 -2.81 5.91 0.43
C TRP A 60 -2.46 7.29 0.97
N LEU A 61 -2.91 7.59 2.20
CA LEU A 61 -2.63 8.87 2.85
C LEU A 61 -1.14 9.06 3.12
N ASP A 62 -0.41 8.01 3.53
CA ASP A 62 1.05 8.08 3.72
C ASP A 62 1.76 8.37 2.39
N ILE A 63 1.36 7.74 1.28
CA ILE A 63 1.87 8.04 -0.07
C ILE A 63 1.65 9.53 -0.41
N VAL A 64 0.42 10.04 -0.22
CA VAL A 64 0.08 11.44 -0.51
C VAL A 64 0.87 12.43 0.35
N ARG A 65 1.18 12.07 1.58
CA ARG A 65 1.99 12.88 2.52
C ARG A 65 3.48 12.83 2.19
N GLY A 66 3.90 11.98 1.28
CA GLY A 66 5.31 11.81 0.91
C GLY A 66 6.11 10.98 1.90
N ASP A 67 5.45 10.06 2.60
CA ASP A 67 6.07 9.06 3.47
C ASP A 67 5.96 7.66 2.87
N PRO A 68 6.71 7.37 1.79
CA PRO A 68 6.64 6.10 1.08
C PRO A 68 7.13 4.92 1.93
N GLY A 69 8.10 5.13 2.82
CA GLY A 69 8.62 4.07 3.69
C GLY A 69 7.55 3.56 4.65
N THR A 70 6.86 4.46 5.34
CA THR A 70 5.74 4.10 6.22
C THR A 70 4.59 3.44 5.47
N ALA A 71 4.27 3.92 4.26
CA ALA A 71 3.24 3.32 3.41
C ALA A 71 3.54 1.85 3.08
N VAL A 72 4.76 1.56 2.62
CA VAL A 72 5.21 0.20 2.30
C VAL A 72 5.22 -0.69 3.54
N PHE A 73 5.79 -0.20 4.64
CA PHE A 73 5.80 -0.96 5.90
C PHE A 73 4.40 -1.33 6.36
N LYS A 74 3.47 -0.37 6.41
CA LYS A 74 2.07 -0.62 6.82
C LYS A 74 1.37 -1.61 5.88
N ALA A 75 1.60 -1.48 4.57
CA ALA A 75 1.00 -2.37 3.58
C ALA A 75 1.43 -3.83 3.78
N PHE A 76 2.73 -4.10 3.91
CA PHE A 76 3.22 -5.46 4.12
C PHE A 76 2.99 -5.99 5.55
N ARG A 77 2.92 -5.10 6.56
CA ARG A 77 2.44 -5.48 7.89
C ARG A 77 0.99 -5.95 7.84
N ALA A 78 0.14 -5.31 7.05
CA ALA A 78 -1.25 -5.75 6.88
C ALA A 78 -1.32 -7.15 6.25
N VAL A 79 -0.46 -7.46 5.26
CA VAL A 79 -0.35 -8.83 4.69
C VAL A 79 0.03 -9.83 5.77
N GLU A 80 1.03 -9.51 6.60
CA GLU A 80 1.47 -10.38 7.68
C GLU A 80 0.35 -10.66 8.70
N VAL A 81 -0.37 -9.62 9.10
CA VAL A 81 -1.52 -9.75 10.02
C VAL A 81 -2.64 -10.56 9.38
N ALA A 82 -2.97 -10.34 8.11
CA ALA A 82 -4.00 -11.08 7.40
C ALA A 82 -3.68 -12.59 7.32
N VAL A 83 -2.45 -12.95 6.96
CA VAL A 83 -1.98 -14.34 6.93
C VAL A 83 -2.07 -14.97 8.32
N ARG A 84 -1.55 -14.30 9.35
CA ARG A 84 -1.60 -14.79 10.74
C ARG A 84 -3.03 -15.05 11.20
N THR A 85 -3.93 -14.12 10.93
CA THR A 85 -5.34 -14.21 11.29
C THR A 85 -6.03 -15.36 10.56
N ALA A 86 -5.83 -15.47 9.24
CA ALA A 86 -6.42 -16.52 8.43
C ALA A 86 -5.97 -17.93 8.86
N CYS A 87 -4.70 -18.07 9.24
CA CYS A 87 -4.14 -19.32 9.76
C CYS A 87 -4.45 -19.57 11.24
N LYS A 88 -5.03 -18.61 11.96
CA LYS A 88 -5.21 -18.65 13.44
C LYS A 88 -3.89 -18.91 14.18
N PHE A 89 -2.79 -18.36 13.67
CA PHE A 89 -1.48 -18.46 14.31
C PHE A 89 -1.38 -17.50 15.51
N PRO A 90 -0.59 -17.84 16.53
CA PRO A 90 -0.35 -16.97 17.68
C PRO A 90 0.44 -15.71 17.28
N ASP A 91 0.39 -14.69 18.12
CA ASP A 91 0.95 -13.37 17.81
C ASP A 91 2.49 -13.34 17.65
N ASN A 92 3.18 -14.32 18.21
CA ASN A 92 4.62 -14.48 18.06
C ASN A 92 5.06 -15.11 16.74
N GLU A 93 4.13 -15.64 15.93
CA GLU A 93 4.41 -16.10 14.58
C GLU A 93 4.47 -14.89 13.64
N ILE A 94 5.64 -14.61 13.09
CA ILE A 94 5.91 -13.44 12.27
C ILE A 94 6.89 -13.72 11.11
N GLY A 95 6.91 -12.82 10.15
CA GLY A 95 7.95 -12.75 9.13
C GLY A 95 7.94 -13.91 8.14
N VAL A 96 9.11 -14.14 7.54
CA VAL A 96 9.32 -15.13 6.48
C VAL A 96 9.00 -16.55 6.94
N VAL A 97 9.34 -16.88 8.19
CA VAL A 97 9.10 -18.23 8.74
C VAL A 97 7.60 -18.52 8.80
N MET A 98 6.81 -17.56 9.30
CA MET A 98 5.36 -17.67 9.31
C MET A 98 4.77 -17.81 7.89
N MET A 99 5.27 -17.05 6.91
CA MET A 99 4.81 -17.18 5.52
C MET A 99 5.06 -18.56 4.96
N ARG A 100 6.26 -19.12 5.17
CA ARG A 100 6.59 -20.48 4.73
C ARG A 100 5.70 -21.55 5.39
N LYS A 101 5.35 -21.36 6.67
CA LYS A 101 4.44 -22.24 7.39
C LYS A 101 3.00 -22.13 6.86
N ALA A 102 2.52 -20.90 6.62
CA ALA A 102 1.16 -20.65 6.15
C ALA A 102 0.90 -21.23 4.75
N PHE A 103 1.89 -21.12 3.89
CA PHE A 103 1.82 -21.56 2.49
C PHE A 103 2.67 -22.83 2.21
N ASP A 104 2.97 -23.62 3.23
CA ASP A 104 3.69 -24.89 2.99
C ASP A 104 2.97 -25.73 1.94
N PRO A 105 3.65 -26.17 0.85
CA PRO A 105 2.97 -26.80 -0.29
C PRO A 105 2.27 -28.11 0.04
N LYS A 106 2.61 -28.74 1.17
CA LYS A 106 2.03 -30.03 1.58
C LYS A 106 0.97 -29.89 2.68
N ASN A 107 1.18 -28.97 3.61
CA ASN A 107 0.37 -28.89 4.84
C ASN A 107 -0.02 -27.47 5.24
N GLY A 108 0.33 -26.45 4.44
CA GLY A 108 0.05 -25.06 4.79
C GLY A 108 -1.44 -24.76 4.85
N PRO A 109 -1.94 -24.08 5.90
CA PRO A 109 -3.36 -23.73 6.02
C PRO A 109 -3.91 -22.89 4.86
N LEU A 110 -3.03 -22.14 4.18
CA LEU A 110 -3.38 -21.32 3.01
C LEU A 110 -2.87 -21.92 1.70
N SER A 111 -2.46 -23.20 1.69
CA SER A 111 -2.13 -23.91 0.47
C SER A 111 -3.39 -24.50 -0.18
N ASP A 112 -3.67 -24.09 -1.40
CA ASP A 112 -4.77 -24.62 -2.19
C ASP A 112 -4.38 -25.99 -2.77
N MET A 113 -4.83 -27.06 -2.13
CA MET A 113 -4.52 -28.43 -2.51
C MET A 113 -5.14 -28.86 -3.85
N SER A 114 -6.04 -28.05 -4.43
CA SER A 114 -6.57 -28.29 -5.77
C SER A 114 -5.57 -27.89 -6.88
N GLN A 115 -4.55 -27.08 -6.54
CA GLN A 115 -3.54 -26.61 -7.48
C GLN A 115 -2.32 -27.56 -7.54
N PRO A 116 -1.59 -27.58 -8.66
CA PRO A 116 -0.33 -28.31 -8.78
C PRO A 116 0.68 -27.92 -7.69
N GLU A 117 1.52 -28.87 -7.25
CA GLU A 117 2.51 -28.65 -6.20
C GLU A 117 3.45 -27.48 -6.52
N GLY A 118 3.94 -27.37 -7.77
CA GLY A 118 4.83 -26.28 -8.19
C GLY A 118 4.19 -24.88 -8.10
N GLU A 119 2.86 -24.77 -8.27
CA GLU A 119 2.16 -23.49 -8.09
C GLU A 119 2.02 -23.15 -6.61
N ARG A 120 1.80 -24.15 -5.75
CA ARG A 120 1.79 -23.98 -4.29
C ARG A 120 3.16 -23.54 -3.76
N GLU A 121 4.24 -24.17 -4.24
CA GLU A 121 5.63 -23.75 -3.92
C GLU A 121 5.91 -22.32 -4.37
N SER A 122 5.52 -21.98 -5.61
CA SER A 122 5.70 -20.64 -6.15
C SER A 122 4.97 -19.58 -5.31
N ARG A 123 3.76 -19.91 -4.83
CA ARG A 123 3.00 -19.03 -3.93
C ARG A 123 3.67 -18.86 -2.57
N ALA A 124 4.20 -19.94 -2.00
CA ALA A 124 4.99 -19.88 -0.76
C ALA A 124 6.23 -18.98 -0.92
N HIS A 125 6.95 -19.11 -2.03
CA HIS A 125 8.08 -18.27 -2.34
C HIS A 125 7.71 -16.81 -2.54
N LEU A 126 6.58 -16.51 -3.20
CA LEU A 126 6.08 -15.15 -3.40
C LEU A 126 5.80 -14.45 -2.06
N PHE A 127 5.06 -15.07 -1.17
CA PHE A 127 4.73 -14.48 0.14
C PHE A 127 5.97 -14.33 1.03
N ALA A 128 6.80 -15.36 1.12
CA ALA A 128 8.04 -15.32 1.89
C ALA A 128 9.02 -14.27 1.35
N GLY A 129 9.18 -14.19 0.02
CA GLY A 129 10.01 -13.21 -0.65
C GLY A 129 9.49 -11.79 -0.47
N ALA A 130 8.19 -11.56 -0.60
CA ALA A 130 7.61 -10.24 -0.42
C ALA A 130 7.83 -9.68 1.01
N ILE A 131 7.55 -10.48 2.04
CA ILE A 131 7.79 -10.06 3.43
C ILE A 131 9.29 -9.86 3.69
N GLY A 132 10.14 -10.77 3.20
CA GLY A 132 11.59 -10.69 3.35
C GLY A 132 12.22 -9.48 2.66
N SER A 133 11.72 -9.13 1.47
CA SER A 133 12.28 -8.05 0.65
C SER A 133 11.76 -6.66 1.01
N PHE A 134 10.50 -6.53 1.41
CA PHE A 134 9.87 -5.21 1.54
C PHE A 134 9.53 -4.83 2.99
N LYS A 135 9.10 -5.77 3.85
CA LYS A 135 8.78 -5.47 5.24
C LYS A 135 10.00 -5.55 6.15
N ASN A 136 10.77 -6.63 6.08
CA ASN A 136 11.87 -6.87 7.01
C ASN A 136 12.97 -5.80 6.97
N PRO A 137 13.45 -5.33 5.79
CA PRO A 137 14.47 -4.27 5.76
C PRO A 137 14.03 -3.02 6.51
N ILE A 138 12.79 -2.55 6.29
CA ILE A 138 12.25 -1.35 6.93
C ILE A 138 12.07 -1.54 8.45
N SER A 139 11.87 -2.80 8.89
CA SER A 139 11.73 -3.12 10.33
C SER A 139 13.05 -3.11 11.09
N HIS A 140 14.20 -3.29 10.40
CA HIS A 140 15.48 -3.53 11.03
C HIS A 140 16.57 -2.50 10.70
N ARG A 141 16.32 -1.61 9.74
CA ARG A 141 17.24 -0.55 9.34
C ARG A 141 16.49 0.62 8.72
N GLU A 142 17.14 1.76 8.64
CA GLU A 142 16.62 2.88 7.84
C GLU A 142 16.68 2.51 6.35
N VAL A 143 15.56 2.59 5.68
CA VAL A 143 15.43 2.38 4.23
C VAL A 143 14.74 3.61 3.65
N THR A 144 15.46 4.35 2.83
CA THR A 144 14.89 5.48 2.11
C THR A 144 14.39 5.00 0.75
N ILE A 145 13.13 5.28 0.44
CA ILE A 145 12.55 5.07 -0.87
C ILE A 145 12.48 6.43 -1.55
N GLU A 146 13.41 6.70 -2.45
CA GLU A 146 13.53 8.00 -3.11
C GLU A 146 12.45 8.21 -4.19
N ASP A 147 12.16 7.18 -4.97
CA ASP A 147 11.12 7.23 -6.02
C ASP A 147 9.79 6.73 -5.46
N ILE A 148 8.82 7.63 -5.40
CA ILE A 148 7.46 7.33 -4.92
C ILE A 148 6.77 6.24 -5.74
N ARG A 149 7.11 6.09 -7.03
CA ARG A 149 6.55 5.05 -7.90
C ARG A 149 6.93 3.66 -7.44
N VAL A 150 8.16 3.47 -6.96
CA VAL A 150 8.62 2.20 -6.37
C VAL A 150 7.76 1.82 -5.16
N ALA A 151 7.46 2.78 -4.29
CA ALA A 151 6.56 2.54 -3.16
C ALA A 151 5.13 2.21 -3.60
N GLN A 152 4.62 2.91 -4.61
CA GLN A 152 3.29 2.65 -5.18
C GLN A 152 3.19 1.22 -5.73
N GLU A 153 4.18 0.76 -6.50
CA GLU A 153 4.25 -0.61 -7.01
C GLU A 153 4.30 -1.65 -5.89
N GLN A 154 5.10 -1.40 -4.86
CA GLN A 154 5.19 -2.29 -3.70
C GLN A 154 3.87 -2.33 -2.91
N VAL A 155 3.20 -1.20 -2.72
CA VAL A 155 1.89 -1.13 -2.07
C VAL A 155 0.83 -1.85 -2.90
N MET A 156 0.86 -1.73 -4.23
CA MET A 156 -0.04 -2.48 -5.12
C MET A 156 0.20 -3.99 -5.02
N LEU A 157 1.46 -4.43 -4.93
CA LEU A 157 1.79 -5.83 -4.68
C LEU A 157 1.20 -6.30 -3.34
N ALA A 158 1.40 -5.55 -2.25
CA ALA A 158 0.82 -5.89 -0.95
C ALA A 158 -0.71 -5.97 -1.01
N SER A 159 -1.35 -5.04 -1.73
CA SER A 159 -2.79 -5.05 -1.99
C SER A 159 -3.24 -6.32 -2.72
N HIS A 160 -2.48 -6.77 -3.71
CA HIS A 160 -2.76 -8.01 -4.41
C HIS A 160 -2.61 -9.23 -3.51
N LEU A 161 -1.55 -9.31 -2.70
CA LEU A 161 -1.34 -10.39 -1.74
C LEU A 161 -2.49 -10.48 -0.72
N LEU A 162 -3.01 -9.36 -0.23
CA LEU A 162 -4.19 -9.33 0.64
C LEU A 162 -5.42 -9.96 -0.02
N ARG A 163 -5.66 -9.67 -1.31
CA ARG A 163 -6.77 -10.29 -2.05
C ARG A 163 -6.60 -11.79 -2.22
N ILE A 164 -5.36 -12.27 -2.41
CA ILE A 164 -5.07 -13.71 -2.44
C ILE A 164 -5.44 -14.34 -1.08
N VAL A 165 -5.02 -13.73 0.04
CA VAL A 165 -5.36 -14.23 1.39
C VAL A 165 -6.88 -14.27 1.59
N ASP A 166 -7.59 -13.20 1.21
CA ASP A 166 -9.07 -13.16 1.32
C ASP A 166 -9.76 -14.27 0.51
N GLY A 167 -9.22 -14.61 -0.65
CA GLY A 167 -9.74 -15.69 -1.49
C GLY A 167 -9.55 -17.06 -0.84
N LEU A 168 -8.37 -17.31 -0.28
CA LEU A 168 -8.02 -18.59 0.36
C LEU A 168 -8.67 -18.78 1.73
N ALA A 169 -8.95 -17.70 2.46
CA ALA A 169 -9.57 -17.77 3.79
C ALA A 169 -11.09 -18.05 3.74
N LYS A 170 -11.73 -17.95 2.57
CA LYS A 170 -13.17 -18.19 2.37
C LYS A 170 -13.51 -19.60 1.91
N GLY A 171 -12.55 -20.37 1.49
CA GLY A 171 -12.69 -21.77 1.05
C GLY A 171 -12.38 -22.72 2.18
#